data_6a9e9b7bcc99a33e0d6eefdb23b343ac
#
_entry.id   6a9e9b7bcc99a33e0d6eefdb23b343ac
#
_cell.length_a   1.000
_cell.length_b   1.000
_cell.length_c   1.000
_cell.angle_alpha   90.00
_cell.angle_beta   90.00
_cell.angle_gamma   90.00
#
_symmetry.space_group_name_H-M   'P 1'
#
loop_
_entity.id
_entity.type
_entity.pdbx_description
1 polymer ?
#
loop_
_entity_poly.entity_id
_entity_poly.type
_entity_poly.pdbx_seq_one_letter_code
_entity_poly.pdbx_strand_id
1 'polypeptide(L)'
;MAEHPAEVAEITRSSHALALNLGNITDARMKSMPESLKTAASLHIPVMLDLVGTACSNLRYEFAQKLMNIHMPELLKGNMSELLAMSGQTAHAIGIDAGVQDVLTDANRSHLKELFQEKASQWNTTLLITGKE
;
A
#
# COMPACT_ATOMS: atom_id res chain seq x y z
N MET A 1 2.76 -4.76 -19.26
CA MET A 1 2.17 -3.92 -18.19
C MET A 1 1.57 -2.69 -18.84
N ALA A 2 0.27 -2.45 -18.64
CA ALA A 2 -0.39 -1.27 -19.19
C ALA A 2 0.00 -0.01 -18.43
N GLU A 3 0.26 1.07 -19.12
CA GLU A 3 0.72 2.32 -18.52
C GLU A 3 0.00 3.56 -19.07
N HIS A 4 -0.49 3.50 -20.29
CA HIS A 4 -1.10 4.66 -20.94
C HIS A 4 -2.51 4.93 -20.37
N PRO A 5 -2.81 6.16 -19.90
CA PRO A 5 -4.11 6.47 -19.28
C PRO A 5 -5.34 6.16 -20.15
N ALA A 6 -5.19 6.21 -21.48
CA ALA A 6 -6.30 5.95 -22.41
C ALA A 6 -6.63 4.45 -22.58
N GLU A 7 -5.73 3.54 -22.19
CA GLU A 7 -5.93 2.08 -22.39
C GLU A 7 -6.19 1.31 -21.08
N VAL A 8 -5.71 1.84 -19.94
CA VAL A 8 -5.70 1.06 -18.70
C VAL A 8 -7.09 0.64 -18.21
N ALA A 9 -8.11 1.43 -18.48
CA ALA A 9 -9.48 1.09 -18.13
C ALA A 9 -10.00 -0.11 -18.93
N GLU A 10 -9.69 -0.20 -20.22
CA GLU A 10 -10.05 -1.32 -21.09
C GLU A 10 -9.35 -2.61 -20.65
N ILE A 11 -8.05 -2.53 -20.41
CA ILE A 11 -7.24 -3.66 -19.94
C ILE A 11 -7.70 -4.13 -18.57
N THR A 12 -8.00 -3.21 -17.66
CA THR A 12 -8.51 -3.56 -16.33
C THR A 12 -9.83 -4.30 -16.40
N ARG A 13 -10.76 -3.88 -17.27
CA ARG A 13 -12.06 -4.56 -17.47
C ARG A 13 -11.92 -6.03 -17.88
N SER A 14 -10.87 -6.37 -18.60
CA SER A 14 -10.60 -7.74 -19.05
C SER A 14 -9.76 -8.55 -18.05
N SER A 15 -9.38 -7.96 -16.91
CA SER A 15 -8.50 -8.59 -15.93
C SER A 15 -9.29 -9.22 -14.78
N HIS A 16 -8.72 -10.25 -14.14
CA HIS A 16 -9.30 -10.91 -12.97
C HIS A 16 -8.82 -10.30 -11.65
N ALA A 17 -7.73 -9.55 -11.68
CA ALA A 17 -7.16 -8.82 -10.54
C ALA A 17 -6.33 -7.65 -11.05
N LEU A 18 -6.20 -6.61 -10.21
CA LEU A 18 -5.36 -5.44 -10.47
C LEU A 18 -4.24 -5.38 -9.44
N ALA A 19 -3.00 -5.27 -9.91
CA ALA A 19 -1.85 -4.98 -9.06
C ALA A 19 -1.29 -3.60 -9.39
N LEU A 20 -1.23 -2.72 -8.39
CA LEU A 20 -0.61 -1.41 -8.47
C LEU A 20 0.68 -1.40 -7.65
N ASN A 21 1.74 -0.78 -8.19
CA ASN A 21 3.05 -0.73 -7.54
C ASN A 21 3.62 0.70 -7.63
N LEU A 22 3.97 1.28 -6.48
CA LEU A 22 4.50 2.64 -6.39
C LEU A 22 6.02 2.74 -6.62
N GLY A 23 6.70 1.64 -6.90
CA GLY A 23 8.16 1.60 -7.04
C GLY A 23 8.70 2.42 -8.21
N ASN A 24 7.96 2.53 -9.28
CA ASN A 24 8.34 3.33 -10.43
C ASN A 24 7.21 4.30 -10.80
N ILE A 25 7.19 5.45 -10.16
CA ILE A 25 6.20 6.50 -10.39
C ILE A 25 6.65 7.38 -11.56
N THR A 26 5.76 7.55 -12.54
CA THR A 26 5.87 8.51 -13.64
C THR A 26 4.59 9.33 -13.71
N ASP A 27 4.63 10.46 -14.42
CA ASP A 27 3.42 11.28 -14.64
C ASP A 27 2.30 10.49 -15.32
N ALA A 28 2.66 9.61 -16.26
CA ALA A 28 1.70 8.73 -16.92
C ALA A 28 1.04 7.76 -15.92
N ARG A 29 1.83 7.13 -15.04
CA ARG A 29 1.33 6.22 -14.02
C ARG A 29 0.49 6.90 -12.96
N MET A 30 0.85 8.12 -12.56
CA MET A 30 0.05 8.91 -11.62
C MET A 30 -1.33 9.27 -12.18
N LYS A 31 -1.51 9.28 -13.50
CA LYS A 31 -2.81 9.45 -14.18
C LYS A 31 -3.52 8.10 -14.39
N SER A 32 -2.79 7.07 -14.78
CA SER A 32 -3.36 5.77 -15.14
C SER A 32 -3.79 4.92 -13.93
N MET A 33 -3.02 4.94 -12.84
CA MET A 33 -3.35 4.14 -11.65
C MET A 33 -4.72 4.48 -11.05
N PRO A 34 -5.11 5.76 -10.86
CA PRO A 34 -6.46 6.09 -10.41
C PRO A 34 -7.56 5.59 -11.34
N GLU A 35 -7.36 5.65 -12.65
CA GLU A 35 -8.33 5.16 -13.63
C GLU A 35 -8.51 3.64 -13.59
N SER A 36 -7.39 2.90 -13.49
CA SER A 36 -7.45 1.45 -13.28
C SER A 36 -8.15 1.08 -11.98
N LEU A 37 -7.84 1.80 -10.90
CA LEU A 37 -8.42 1.56 -9.58
C LEU A 37 -9.94 1.82 -9.56
N LYS A 38 -10.39 2.92 -10.14
CA LYS A 38 -11.83 3.23 -10.28
C LYS A 38 -12.55 2.16 -11.10
N THR A 39 -11.94 1.72 -12.18
CA THR A 39 -12.49 0.66 -13.05
C THR A 39 -12.59 -0.66 -12.29
N ALA A 40 -11.54 -1.06 -11.58
CA ALA A 40 -11.55 -2.28 -10.77
C ALA A 40 -12.61 -2.21 -9.66
N ALA A 41 -12.71 -1.09 -8.96
CA ALA A 41 -13.70 -0.88 -7.91
C ALA A 41 -15.15 -1.02 -8.46
N SER A 42 -15.44 -0.41 -9.61
CA SER A 42 -16.77 -0.46 -10.23
C SER A 42 -17.18 -1.88 -10.68
N LEU A 43 -16.21 -2.73 -10.97
CA LEU A 43 -16.42 -4.11 -11.44
C LEU A 43 -16.15 -5.17 -10.37
N HIS A 44 -15.88 -4.76 -9.15
CA HIS A 44 -15.51 -5.65 -8.03
C HIS A 44 -14.30 -6.54 -8.34
N ILE A 45 -13.36 -6.03 -9.13
CA ILE A 45 -12.09 -6.69 -9.41
C ILE A 45 -11.17 -6.47 -8.21
N PRO A 46 -10.61 -7.53 -7.59
CA PRO A 46 -9.75 -7.40 -6.44
C PRO A 46 -8.46 -6.65 -6.77
N VAL A 47 -8.03 -5.79 -5.86
CA VAL A 47 -6.89 -4.88 -6.02
C VAL A 47 -5.83 -5.15 -4.97
N MET A 48 -4.57 -5.23 -5.39
CA MET A 48 -3.39 -5.16 -4.54
C MET A 48 -2.65 -3.84 -4.79
N LEU A 49 -2.23 -3.18 -3.72
CA LEU A 49 -1.35 -2.01 -3.78
C LEU A 49 -0.04 -2.29 -3.03
N ASP A 50 1.08 -2.18 -3.73
CA ASP A 50 2.42 -2.24 -3.15
C ASP A 50 2.89 -0.82 -2.78
N LEU A 51 3.12 -0.60 -1.50
CA LEU A 51 3.43 0.70 -0.88
C LEU A 51 4.90 1.11 -0.99
N VAL A 52 5.63 0.55 -1.92
CA VAL A 52 7.08 0.80 -2.09
C VAL A 52 7.42 2.29 -2.01
N GLY A 53 8.29 2.62 -1.08
CA GLY A 53 8.87 3.96 -0.94
C GLY A 53 7.99 4.98 -0.21
N THR A 54 6.84 4.61 0.31
CA THR A 54 5.96 5.54 1.05
C THR A 54 6.56 6.03 2.37
N ALA A 55 7.49 5.29 2.94
CA ALA A 55 8.20 5.70 4.16
C ALA A 55 9.29 6.75 3.93
N CYS A 56 9.76 6.92 2.70
CA CYS A 56 10.88 7.82 2.37
C CYS A 56 10.56 8.88 1.31
N SER A 57 9.35 8.90 0.77
CA SER A 57 8.94 9.83 -0.28
C SER A 57 7.54 10.39 0.01
N ASN A 58 7.46 11.69 0.25
CA ASN A 58 6.18 12.39 0.45
C ASN A 58 5.27 12.24 -0.77
N LEU A 59 5.83 12.31 -1.98
CA LEU A 59 5.06 12.11 -3.21
C LEU A 59 4.36 10.75 -3.22
N ARG A 60 5.10 9.67 -2.88
CA ARG A 60 4.53 8.32 -2.83
C ARG A 60 3.53 8.15 -1.69
N TYR A 61 3.81 8.72 -0.54
CA TYR A 61 2.90 8.71 0.61
C TYR A 61 1.56 9.37 0.28
N GLU A 62 1.58 10.60 -0.24
CA GLU A 62 0.37 11.33 -0.63
C GLU A 62 -0.38 10.64 -1.76
N PHE A 63 0.35 10.07 -2.72
CA PHE A 63 -0.28 9.33 -3.82
C PHE A 63 -0.92 8.02 -3.35
N ALA A 64 -0.27 7.28 -2.44
CA ALA A 64 -0.87 6.11 -1.81
C ALA A 64 -2.16 6.46 -1.06
N GLN A 65 -2.15 7.54 -0.27
CA GLN A 65 -3.35 8.03 0.41
C GLN A 65 -4.46 8.39 -0.58
N LYS A 66 -4.13 9.07 -1.67
CA LYS A 66 -5.09 9.39 -2.73
C LYS A 66 -5.72 8.14 -3.32
N LEU A 67 -4.93 7.12 -3.64
CA LEU A 67 -5.43 5.85 -4.15
C LEU A 67 -6.34 5.15 -3.13
N MET A 68 -5.90 5.04 -1.88
CA MET A 68 -6.69 4.43 -0.80
C MET A 68 -8.02 5.16 -0.55
N ASN A 69 -8.07 6.47 -0.74
CA ASN A 69 -9.31 7.27 -0.64
C ASN A 69 -10.26 7.05 -1.83
N ILE A 70 -9.75 6.73 -3.02
CA ILE A 70 -10.59 6.36 -4.18
C ILE A 70 -11.26 5.01 -3.92
N HIS A 71 -10.49 4.02 -3.55
CA HIS A 71 -10.94 2.67 -3.18
C HIS A 71 -9.87 2.00 -2.34
N MET A 72 -10.24 1.49 -1.17
CA MET A 72 -9.31 0.73 -0.35
C MET A 72 -9.00 -0.61 -1.03
N PRO A 73 -7.74 -0.89 -1.41
CA PRO A 73 -7.38 -2.18 -1.98
C PRO A 73 -7.68 -3.33 -1.02
N GLU A 74 -8.01 -4.49 -1.56
CA GLU A 74 -8.25 -5.72 -0.78
C GLU A 74 -6.96 -6.25 -0.13
N LEU A 75 -5.81 -5.91 -0.72
CA LEU A 75 -4.49 -6.25 -0.20
C LEU A 75 -3.55 -5.06 -0.26
N LEU A 76 -2.99 -4.66 0.87
CA LEU A 76 -1.89 -3.71 0.97
C LEU A 76 -0.60 -4.47 1.29
N LYS A 77 0.42 -4.30 0.46
CA LYS A 77 1.74 -4.90 0.65
C LYS A 77 2.76 -3.81 0.93
N GLY A 78 3.60 -4.02 1.91
CA GLY A 78 4.71 -3.14 2.24
C GLY A 78 5.66 -3.77 3.25
N ASN A 79 6.83 -3.16 3.42
CA ASN A 79 7.68 -3.49 4.56
C ASN A 79 7.16 -2.82 5.84
N MET A 80 7.80 -3.12 6.96
CA MET A 80 7.42 -2.58 8.27
C MET A 80 7.35 -1.06 8.27
N SER A 81 8.38 -0.38 7.74
CA SER A 81 8.46 1.08 7.72
C SER A 81 7.37 1.71 6.86
N GLU A 82 7.05 1.11 5.71
CA GLU A 82 6.02 1.58 4.80
C GLU A 82 4.62 1.48 5.42
N LEU A 83 4.31 0.35 6.04
CA LEU A 83 3.02 0.16 6.71
C LEU A 83 2.88 1.02 7.96
N LEU A 84 3.96 1.23 8.73
CA LEU A 84 3.95 2.16 9.86
C LEU A 84 3.72 3.60 9.39
N ALA A 85 4.38 4.04 8.33
CA ALA A 85 4.16 5.35 7.75
C ALA A 85 2.69 5.54 7.34
N MET A 86 2.10 4.59 6.64
CA MET A 86 0.70 4.65 6.23
C MET A 86 -0.29 4.58 7.41
N SER A 87 0.09 3.96 8.52
CA SER A 87 -0.73 3.91 9.73
C SER A 87 -0.70 5.21 10.57
N GLY A 88 0.13 6.19 10.18
CA GLY A 88 0.33 7.42 10.94
C GLY A 88 1.19 7.24 12.18
N GLN A 89 1.87 6.11 12.34
CA GLN A 89 2.76 5.82 13.46
C GLN A 89 4.22 6.09 13.07
N THR A 90 4.99 6.67 14.00
CA THR A 90 6.43 6.77 13.87
C THR A 90 7.10 5.61 14.58
N ALA A 91 8.29 5.19 14.11
CA ALA A 91 9.07 4.16 14.77
C ALA A 91 9.31 4.46 16.27
N HIS A 92 9.53 5.73 16.61
CA HIS A 92 9.69 6.20 17.99
C HIS A 92 8.43 6.03 18.86
N ALA A 93 7.24 6.24 18.29
CA ALA A 93 5.98 6.14 19.04
C ALA A 93 5.66 4.70 19.49
N ILE A 94 6.27 3.71 18.85
CA ILE A 94 6.08 2.28 19.16
C ILE A 94 7.34 1.64 19.77
N GLY A 95 8.35 2.44 20.15
CA GLY A 95 9.55 1.96 20.84
C GLY A 95 10.55 1.21 19.95
N ILE A 96 10.53 1.46 18.65
CA ILE A 96 11.51 0.92 17.70
C ILE A 96 12.61 1.97 17.47
N ASP A 97 13.86 1.62 17.77
CA ASP A 97 15.01 2.50 17.52
C ASP A 97 15.25 2.70 16.02
N ALA A 98 15.67 3.93 15.64
CA ALA A 98 15.84 4.38 14.27
C ALA A 98 16.84 3.57 13.41
N GLY A 99 17.66 2.70 14.01
CA GLY A 99 18.59 1.80 13.32
C GLY A 99 18.08 0.38 13.10
N VAL A 100 16.87 0.05 13.57
CA VAL A 100 16.33 -1.33 13.62
C VAL A 100 14.94 -1.41 12.99
N GLN A 101 14.64 -0.53 12.04
CA GLN A 101 13.30 -0.35 11.46
C GLN A 101 12.72 -1.60 10.78
N ASP A 102 13.56 -2.56 10.40
CA ASP A 102 13.12 -3.81 9.75
C ASP A 102 13.31 -5.05 10.61
N VAL A 103 13.71 -4.91 11.89
CA VAL A 103 13.98 -6.05 12.75
C VAL A 103 12.82 -6.27 13.73
N LEU A 104 12.12 -7.37 13.55
CA LEU A 104 11.17 -7.89 14.54
C LEU A 104 11.98 -8.47 15.71
N THR A 105 11.86 -7.82 16.87
CA THR A 105 12.32 -8.40 18.13
C THR A 105 11.12 -9.03 18.85
N ASP A 106 11.38 -10.03 19.71
CA ASP A 106 10.29 -10.64 20.50
C ASP A 106 9.57 -9.61 21.37
N ALA A 107 10.26 -8.53 21.78
CA ALA A 107 9.69 -7.45 22.59
C ALA A 107 8.68 -6.57 21.82
N ASN A 108 8.87 -6.36 20.51
CA ASN A 108 7.98 -5.49 19.72
C ASN A 108 7.01 -6.26 18.81
N ARG A 109 7.22 -7.56 18.61
CA ARG A 109 6.42 -8.41 17.71
C ARG A 109 4.94 -8.41 18.10
N SER A 110 4.62 -8.61 19.35
CA SER A 110 3.24 -8.67 19.81
C SER A 110 2.52 -7.33 19.64
N HIS A 111 3.18 -6.23 19.99
CA HIS A 111 2.63 -4.89 19.85
C HIS A 111 2.39 -4.50 18.37
N LEU A 112 3.36 -4.81 17.50
CA LEU A 112 3.23 -4.57 16.06
C LEU A 112 2.12 -5.42 15.44
N LYS A 113 2.00 -6.68 15.87
CA LYS A 113 0.93 -7.56 15.42
C LYS A 113 -0.45 -6.99 15.79
N GLU A 114 -0.64 -6.54 17.01
CA GLU A 114 -1.89 -5.92 17.45
C GLU A 114 -2.19 -4.65 16.65
N LEU A 115 -1.20 -3.77 16.47
CA LEU A 115 -1.33 -2.54 15.69
C LEU A 115 -1.79 -2.83 14.25
N PHE A 116 -1.13 -3.77 13.57
CA PHE A 116 -1.47 -4.09 12.19
C PHE A 116 -2.79 -4.85 12.06
N GLN A 117 -3.15 -5.68 13.03
CA GLN A 117 -4.48 -6.30 13.07
C GLN A 117 -5.58 -5.26 13.24
N GLU A 118 -5.38 -4.28 14.10
CA GLU A 118 -6.30 -3.16 14.28
C GLU A 118 -6.43 -2.34 12.98
N LYS A 119 -5.31 -2.00 12.33
CA LYS A 119 -5.32 -1.26 11.06
C LYS A 119 -5.97 -2.04 9.93
N ALA A 120 -5.70 -3.32 9.81
CA ALA A 120 -6.35 -4.18 8.82
C ALA A 120 -7.88 -4.20 9.02
N SER A 121 -8.34 -4.25 10.26
CA SER A 121 -9.77 -4.17 10.58
C SER A 121 -10.36 -2.79 10.29
N GLN A 122 -9.69 -1.70 10.67
CA GLN A 122 -10.14 -0.32 10.40
C GLN A 122 -10.25 -0.04 8.91
N TRP A 123 -9.28 -0.50 8.12
CA TRP A 123 -9.26 -0.31 6.67
C TRP A 123 -10.07 -1.36 5.92
N ASN A 124 -10.55 -2.39 6.58
CA ASN A 124 -11.21 -3.54 5.96
C ASN A 124 -10.38 -4.11 4.79
N THR A 125 -9.11 -4.39 5.05
CA THR A 125 -8.14 -4.88 4.06
C THR A 125 -7.24 -5.95 4.68
N THR A 126 -6.53 -6.67 3.83
CA THR A 126 -5.47 -7.59 4.23
C THR A 126 -4.12 -6.88 4.14
N LEU A 127 -3.28 -7.01 5.17
CA LEU A 127 -1.92 -6.48 5.17
C LEU A 127 -0.91 -7.60 4.95
N LEU A 128 -0.07 -7.46 3.93
CA LEU A 128 1.09 -8.33 3.69
C LEU A 128 2.37 -7.58 4.05
N ILE A 129 2.95 -7.96 5.17
CA ILE A 129 4.16 -7.32 5.70
C ILE A 129 5.36 -8.14 5.27
N THR A 130 6.28 -7.51 4.54
CA THR A 130 7.54 -8.12 4.12
C THR A 130 8.68 -7.60 4.97
N GLY A 131 9.65 -8.45 5.28
CA GLY A 131 10.83 -8.08 6.07
C GLY A 131 11.76 -9.28 6.24
N LYS A 132 12.87 -9.04 6.93
CA LYS A 132 13.73 -10.12 7.40
C LYS A 132 13.18 -10.63 8.74
N GLU A 133 13.06 -11.93 8.84
CA GLU A 133 12.80 -12.59 10.13
C GLU A 133 14.00 -12.44 11.08
#